data_233e12f4e05c66a3d4e0f1168435fafe
#
_entry.id   233e12f4e05c66a3d4e0f1168435fafe
#
_cell.length_a   1.000
_cell.length_b   1.000
_cell.length_c   1.000
_cell.angle_alpha   90.00
_cell.angle_beta   90.00
_cell.angle_gamma   90.00
#
_symmetry.space_group_name_H-M   'P 1'
#
loop_
_entity.id
_entity.type
_entity.pdbx_description
1 polymer ?
#
loop_
_entity_poly.entity_id
_entity_poly.type
_entity_poly.pdbx_seq_one_letter_code
_entity_poly.pdbx_strand_id
1 'polypeptide(L)'
;MTTTRRRFLLDSLLITAALAAGCSRAPAYHATSDRKVLDTLSGVPTSDGAGVRLTRVIGQSALRHLDPFLMLDHFHSDDPGAYLAGFPDHPHRGFETVTVMLDGHMRHRDSQGNSGLILGAGSQWMTAGRGIIHSEMPEQERGLMSGFQLWVNLPAREKLCAPHYQDLQPDRLSEAKLSAAGSHVRLIAGGLEGLQGPVRERPTEPVLFTLRLEDDTPARWEVPEGHTAFAFVHEGEVHIGPEDTPRTVRAGSLALLGPGKRLRIRATNQRSAVLVAAGRPLREPIVQRGPFVMNTEAEIRQAIQDYQNGVLDKA
;
A
#
# COMPACT_ATOMS: atom_id res chain seq x y z
N MET A 1 3.83 92.98 20.63
CA MET A 1 4.99 93.24 21.49
C MET A 1 5.69 91.90 21.75
N THR A 2 6.92 91.83 21.23
CA THR A 2 8.13 91.09 21.66
C THR A 2 7.98 89.56 21.99
N THR A 3 8.37 88.79 21.06
CA THR A 3 9.67 88.08 20.88
C THR A 3 10.14 87.25 22.08
N THR A 4 10.33 85.95 21.91
CA THR A 4 11.65 85.32 22.05
C THR A 4 11.65 83.87 21.49
N ARG A 5 12.51 83.63 20.51
CA ARG A 5 12.90 82.34 20.00
C ARG A 5 13.79 81.60 21.01
N ARG A 6 13.55 80.36 21.26
CA ARG A 6 14.58 79.43 21.75
C ARG A 6 14.67 78.21 20.85
N ARG A 7 15.82 78.08 20.23
CA ARG A 7 16.29 76.84 19.53
C ARG A 7 16.56 75.75 20.56
N PHE A 8 16.06 74.59 20.32
CA PHE A 8 16.61 73.39 20.95
C PHE A 8 17.08 72.45 19.80
N LEU A 9 18.36 72.08 19.93
CA LEU A 9 19.07 71.13 19.09
C LEU A 9 18.45 69.71 19.23
N LEU A 10 18.15 69.08 18.11
CA LEU A 10 17.79 67.69 18.05
C LEU A 10 19.08 66.90 17.88
N ASP A 11 19.45 66.13 18.89
CA ASP A 11 20.40 65.04 18.78
C ASP A 11 19.68 63.83 18.22
N SER A 12 20.07 63.45 17.00
CA SER A 12 19.58 62.25 16.33
C SER A 12 20.35 61.05 16.82
N LEU A 13 19.76 60.27 17.72
CA LEU A 13 20.24 58.89 18.00
C LEU A 13 19.66 57.96 16.98
N LEU A 14 20.47 57.50 16.03
CA LEU A 14 20.21 56.39 15.14
C LEU A 14 20.32 55.09 15.96
N ILE A 15 19.17 54.50 16.31
CA ILE A 15 19.10 53.15 16.82
C ILE A 15 18.98 52.23 15.59
N THR A 16 20.07 51.63 15.18
CA THR A 16 20.11 50.53 14.22
C THR A 16 19.58 49.27 14.89
N ALA A 17 18.30 48.94 14.67
CA ALA A 17 17.74 47.65 15.04
C ALA A 17 18.28 46.61 14.06
N ALA A 18 19.22 45.79 14.50
CA ALA A 18 19.65 44.58 13.82
C ALA A 18 18.52 43.55 13.92
N LEU A 19 17.76 43.37 12.83
CA LEU A 19 16.89 42.25 12.64
C LEU A 19 17.76 41.00 12.47
N ALA A 20 18.01 40.28 13.55
CA ALA A 20 18.50 38.94 13.52
C ALA A 20 17.37 38.03 12.95
N ALA A 21 17.42 37.78 11.63
CA ALA A 21 16.64 36.73 11.01
C ALA A 21 17.10 35.38 11.57
N GLY A 22 16.47 34.95 12.65
CA GLY A 22 16.59 33.60 13.16
C GLY A 22 15.93 32.65 12.16
N CYS A 23 16.71 32.15 11.18
CA CYS A 23 16.35 30.95 10.49
C CYS A 23 16.29 29.82 11.53
N SER A 24 15.09 29.54 12.05
CA SER A 24 14.83 28.30 12.74
C SER A 24 15.01 27.20 11.70
N ARG A 25 16.22 26.61 11.66
CA ARG A 25 16.43 25.34 10.98
C ARG A 25 15.46 24.36 11.62
N ALA A 26 14.46 23.90 10.85
CA ALA A 26 13.74 22.70 11.21
C ALA A 26 14.78 21.63 11.56
N PRO A 27 14.60 20.89 12.66
CA PRO A 27 15.57 19.87 13.04
C PRO A 27 15.81 18.98 11.84
N ALA A 28 17.07 18.90 11.38
CA ALA A 28 17.48 17.93 10.37
C ALA A 28 17.20 16.56 10.99
N TYR A 29 16.13 15.91 10.53
CA TYR A 29 15.78 14.55 10.90
C TYR A 29 16.91 13.68 10.36
N HIS A 30 17.81 13.25 11.23
CA HIS A 30 18.95 12.43 10.83
C HIS A 30 18.41 11.12 10.22
N ALA A 31 18.78 10.90 9.00
CA ALA A 31 18.33 9.94 8.01
C ALA A 31 18.62 8.45 8.31
N THR A 32 18.73 8.06 9.58
CA THR A 32 19.02 6.68 10.03
C THR A 32 17.99 6.14 11.01
N SER A 33 16.87 6.83 11.22
CA SER A 33 15.87 6.41 12.21
C SER A 33 14.97 5.28 11.67
N ASP A 34 14.69 4.32 12.55
CA ASP A 34 13.67 3.31 12.31
C ASP A 34 12.31 3.98 12.19
N ARG A 35 11.49 3.50 11.26
CA ARG A 35 10.08 3.92 11.13
C ARG A 35 9.32 3.51 12.38
N LYS A 36 8.67 4.47 13.03
CA LYS A 36 7.79 4.22 14.17
C LYS A 36 6.39 3.85 13.69
N VAL A 37 5.68 3.06 14.47
CA VAL A 37 4.24 2.86 14.29
C VAL A 37 3.53 4.12 14.79
N LEU A 38 2.85 4.84 13.90
CA LEU A 38 2.06 6.03 14.23
C LEU A 38 0.72 5.64 14.83
N ASP A 39 0.07 4.65 14.21
CA ASP A 39 -1.24 4.15 14.63
C ASP A 39 -1.43 2.69 14.23
N THR A 40 -2.42 2.05 14.83
CA THR A 40 -2.83 0.67 14.50
C THR A 40 -4.33 0.62 14.28
N LEU A 41 -4.74 -0.02 13.18
CA LEU A 41 -6.13 -0.12 12.77
C LEU A 41 -6.49 -1.60 12.57
N SER A 42 -7.61 -2.01 13.14
CA SER A 42 -8.14 -3.36 12.89
C SER A 42 -8.89 -3.41 11.56
N GLY A 43 -8.75 -4.52 10.86
CA GLY A 43 -9.60 -4.80 9.71
C GLY A 43 -11.05 -5.04 10.12
N VAL A 44 -11.98 -4.79 9.21
CA VAL A 44 -13.43 -4.93 9.41
C VAL A 44 -13.95 -6.09 8.57
N PRO A 45 -14.60 -7.10 9.19
CA PRO A 45 -15.26 -8.17 8.43
C PRO A 45 -16.28 -7.60 7.45
N THR A 46 -16.24 -8.06 6.21
CA THR A 46 -17.18 -7.67 5.16
C THR A 46 -17.32 -8.80 4.13
N SER A 47 -18.11 -8.57 3.08
CA SER A 47 -18.16 -9.44 1.91
C SER A 47 -18.07 -8.60 0.64
N ASP A 48 -17.46 -9.18 -0.39
CA ASP A 48 -17.34 -8.55 -1.72
C ASP A 48 -17.51 -9.62 -2.82
N GLY A 49 -17.47 -9.21 -4.10
CA GLY A 49 -17.73 -10.10 -5.22
C GLY A 49 -19.11 -10.72 -5.15
N ALA A 50 -19.24 -12.01 -5.42
CA ALA A 50 -20.51 -12.75 -5.31
C ALA A 50 -20.79 -13.30 -3.89
N GLY A 51 -20.19 -12.69 -2.85
CA GLY A 51 -20.39 -13.05 -1.45
C GLY A 51 -19.15 -13.65 -0.77
N VAL A 52 -17.96 -13.39 -1.32
CA VAL A 52 -16.70 -13.78 -0.68
C VAL A 52 -16.55 -13.05 0.65
N ARG A 53 -16.38 -13.80 1.73
CA ARG A 53 -16.12 -13.27 3.07
C ARG A 53 -14.66 -12.87 3.20
N LEU A 54 -14.41 -11.65 3.63
CA LEU A 54 -13.07 -11.09 3.77
C LEU A 54 -13.00 -10.04 4.89
N THR A 55 -11.81 -9.60 5.20
CA THR A 55 -11.53 -8.52 6.14
C THR A 55 -10.98 -7.32 5.38
N ARG A 56 -11.75 -6.20 5.34
CA ARG A 56 -11.31 -4.95 4.72
C ARG A 56 -10.44 -4.16 5.67
N VAL A 57 -9.22 -3.88 5.28
CA VAL A 57 -8.19 -3.22 6.10
C VAL A 57 -8.03 -1.76 5.69
N ILE A 58 -7.83 -1.48 4.40
CA ILE A 58 -7.86 -0.15 3.79
C ILE A 58 -9.12 -0.09 2.91
N GLY A 59 -9.79 1.06 2.84
CA GLY A 59 -11.07 1.20 2.14
C GLY A 59 -12.28 1.19 3.06
N GLN A 60 -12.05 1.22 4.38
CA GLN A 60 -13.08 1.31 5.42
C GLN A 60 -13.22 2.75 5.97
N SER A 61 -14.23 2.97 6.82
CA SER A 61 -14.52 4.30 7.38
C SER A 61 -13.36 4.91 8.18
N ALA A 62 -12.62 4.09 8.91
CA ALA A 62 -11.47 4.54 9.72
C ALA A 62 -10.22 4.83 8.87
N LEU A 63 -10.08 4.21 7.70
CA LEU A 63 -8.98 4.40 6.77
C LEU A 63 -9.47 4.26 5.34
N ARG A 64 -9.97 5.35 4.79
CA ARG A 64 -10.58 5.33 3.46
C ARG A 64 -9.55 5.10 2.35
N HIS A 65 -8.41 5.77 2.43
CA HIS A 65 -7.27 5.62 1.52
C HIS A 65 -5.97 5.86 2.30
N LEU A 66 -4.89 5.30 1.80
CA LEU A 66 -3.54 5.52 2.30
C LEU A 66 -2.61 5.74 1.10
N ASP A 67 -2.69 6.92 0.47
CA ASP A 67 -2.03 7.24 -0.80
C ASP A 67 -0.58 6.72 -0.87
N PRO A 68 -0.21 5.84 -1.85
CA PRO A 68 -0.97 5.51 -3.05
C PRO A 68 -1.91 4.29 -2.92
N PHE A 69 -2.10 3.73 -1.74
CA PHE A 69 -2.93 2.54 -1.52
C PHE A 69 -4.40 2.92 -1.35
N LEU A 70 -5.26 2.30 -2.17
CA LEU A 70 -6.69 2.60 -2.21
C LEU A 70 -7.53 1.62 -1.40
N MET A 71 -7.14 0.36 -1.40
CA MET A 71 -7.85 -0.73 -0.72
C MET A 71 -6.88 -1.85 -0.36
N LEU A 72 -7.10 -2.48 0.77
CA LEU A 72 -6.49 -3.75 1.15
C LEU A 72 -7.55 -4.65 1.76
N ASP A 73 -7.79 -5.78 1.11
CA ASP A 73 -8.64 -6.85 1.61
C ASP A 73 -7.81 -8.09 1.93
N HIS A 74 -8.11 -8.74 3.03
CA HIS A 74 -7.57 -10.03 3.43
C HIS A 74 -8.69 -11.07 3.40
N PHE A 75 -8.62 -12.01 2.46
CA PHE A 75 -9.49 -13.17 2.43
C PHE A 75 -8.76 -14.36 3.06
N HIS A 76 -9.43 -15.04 3.98
CA HIS A 76 -8.87 -16.18 4.70
C HIS A 76 -9.99 -17.07 5.22
N SER A 77 -10.17 -18.25 4.62
CA SER A 77 -11.18 -19.20 5.06
C SER A 77 -10.88 -20.60 4.55
N ASP A 78 -11.15 -21.60 5.36
CA ASP A 78 -11.20 -23.03 4.98
C ASP A 78 -12.64 -23.52 4.72
N ASP A 79 -13.65 -22.64 4.89
CA ASP A 79 -15.04 -22.89 4.52
C ASP A 79 -15.29 -22.53 3.06
N PRO A 80 -15.52 -23.54 2.16
CA PRO A 80 -15.80 -23.28 0.75
C PRO A 80 -16.95 -22.31 0.51
N GLY A 81 -17.98 -22.33 1.37
CA GLY A 81 -19.11 -21.41 1.30
C GLY A 81 -18.73 -19.94 1.51
N ALA A 82 -17.53 -19.66 2.01
CA ALA A 82 -17.03 -18.31 2.21
C ALA A 82 -16.30 -17.74 0.99
N TYR A 83 -15.85 -18.58 0.02
CA TYR A 83 -15.00 -18.09 -1.07
C TYR A 83 -15.37 -18.61 -2.47
N LEU A 84 -16.04 -19.78 -2.61
CA LEU A 84 -16.28 -20.40 -3.95
C LEU A 84 -17.07 -19.52 -4.92
N ALA A 85 -17.88 -18.58 -4.40
CA ALA A 85 -18.62 -17.66 -5.26
C ALA A 85 -17.70 -16.73 -6.08
N GLY A 86 -16.48 -16.47 -5.57
CA GLY A 86 -15.45 -15.70 -6.25
C GLY A 86 -15.85 -14.27 -6.59
N PHE A 87 -15.13 -13.74 -7.56
CA PHE A 87 -15.36 -12.41 -8.11
C PHE A 87 -15.67 -12.56 -9.60
N PRO A 88 -16.97 -12.72 -9.98
CA PRO A 88 -17.39 -12.79 -11.38
C PRO A 88 -17.02 -11.55 -12.15
N ASP A 89 -17.23 -11.53 -13.46
CA ASP A 89 -16.88 -10.44 -14.35
C ASP A 89 -17.27 -9.08 -13.79
N HIS A 90 -16.26 -8.25 -13.56
CA HIS A 90 -16.39 -6.89 -13.04
C HIS A 90 -15.36 -5.96 -13.67
N PRO A 91 -15.69 -4.66 -13.85
CA PRO A 91 -14.79 -3.71 -14.50
C PRO A 91 -13.82 -3.08 -13.51
N HIS A 92 -12.68 -2.56 -14.02
CA HIS A 92 -11.81 -1.63 -13.32
C HIS A 92 -11.31 -0.55 -14.27
N ARG A 93 -11.06 0.68 -13.75
CA ARG A 93 -10.37 1.77 -14.48
C ARG A 93 -9.60 2.66 -13.51
N GLY A 94 -8.38 3.05 -13.91
CA GLY A 94 -7.61 4.13 -13.33
C GLY A 94 -6.68 3.76 -12.16
N PHE A 95 -6.43 2.48 -11.93
CA PHE A 95 -5.57 1.99 -10.86
C PHE A 95 -5.00 0.59 -11.18
N GLU A 96 -4.27 0.03 -10.26
CA GLU A 96 -3.68 -1.31 -10.34
C GLU A 96 -4.24 -2.18 -9.22
N THR A 97 -4.44 -3.47 -9.50
CA THR A 97 -4.75 -4.49 -8.50
C THR A 97 -3.58 -5.43 -8.31
N VAL A 98 -3.35 -5.85 -7.09
CA VAL A 98 -2.32 -6.84 -6.76
C VAL A 98 -2.96 -7.94 -5.92
N THR A 99 -3.09 -9.11 -6.51
CA THR A 99 -3.51 -10.33 -5.81
C THR A 99 -2.26 -11.02 -5.27
N VAL A 100 -2.20 -11.25 -3.96
CA VAL A 100 -1.11 -11.98 -3.30
C VAL A 100 -1.71 -13.24 -2.69
N MET A 101 -1.48 -14.37 -3.31
CA MET A 101 -1.94 -15.66 -2.77
C MET A 101 -0.98 -16.15 -1.69
N LEU A 102 -1.53 -16.55 -0.55
CA LEU A 102 -0.81 -17.25 0.50
C LEU A 102 -1.05 -18.75 0.39
N ASP A 103 -2.31 -19.15 0.29
CA ASP A 103 -2.77 -20.52 0.13
C ASP A 103 -3.92 -20.59 -0.87
N GLY A 104 -4.12 -21.74 -1.50
CA GLY A 104 -5.15 -21.95 -2.50
C GLY A 104 -4.75 -21.48 -3.89
N HIS A 105 -5.71 -21.46 -4.79
CA HIS A 105 -5.50 -21.17 -6.22
C HIS A 105 -6.60 -20.27 -6.73
N MET A 106 -6.22 -19.24 -7.50
CA MET A 106 -7.14 -18.27 -8.09
C MET A 106 -6.95 -18.24 -9.60
N ARG A 107 -8.01 -18.50 -10.34
CA ARG A 107 -8.04 -18.34 -11.80
C ARG A 107 -8.56 -16.96 -12.16
N HIS A 108 -7.80 -16.23 -12.95
CA HIS A 108 -8.28 -14.98 -13.54
C HIS A 108 -8.56 -15.16 -15.04
N ARG A 109 -9.48 -14.37 -15.56
CA ARG A 109 -9.77 -14.16 -16.98
C ARG A 109 -10.14 -12.72 -17.21
N ASP A 110 -9.87 -12.20 -18.40
CA ASP A 110 -10.23 -10.84 -18.75
C ASP A 110 -10.89 -10.70 -20.13
N SER A 111 -11.43 -9.52 -20.40
CA SER A 111 -12.08 -9.15 -21.65
C SER A 111 -11.11 -9.02 -22.84
N GLN A 112 -9.79 -9.06 -22.62
CA GLN A 112 -8.76 -9.03 -23.68
C GLN A 112 -8.37 -10.45 -24.11
N GLY A 113 -8.96 -11.47 -23.51
CA GLY A 113 -8.68 -12.87 -23.81
C GLY A 113 -7.52 -13.47 -23.01
N ASN A 114 -6.98 -12.75 -22.03
CA ASN A 114 -5.98 -13.30 -21.13
C ASN A 114 -6.64 -14.22 -20.08
N SER A 115 -5.93 -15.25 -19.69
CA SER A 115 -6.32 -16.14 -18.59
C SER A 115 -5.07 -16.71 -17.94
N GLY A 116 -5.08 -16.80 -16.61
CA GLY A 116 -3.98 -17.35 -15.83
C GLY A 116 -4.45 -18.01 -14.56
N LEU A 117 -3.59 -18.81 -13.96
CA LEU A 117 -3.78 -19.42 -12.65
C LEU A 117 -2.72 -18.89 -11.71
N ILE A 118 -3.14 -18.26 -10.62
CA ILE A 118 -2.27 -17.80 -9.54
C ILE A 118 -2.25 -18.90 -8.49
N LEU A 119 -1.10 -19.53 -8.30
CA LEU A 119 -0.90 -20.58 -7.30
C LEU A 119 -0.71 -19.98 -5.91
N GLY A 120 -0.94 -20.78 -4.87
CA GLY A 120 -0.56 -20.42 -3.51
C GLY A 120 0.90 -20.00 -3.45
N ALA A 121 1.20 -18.97 -2.68
CA ALA A 121 2.49 -18.28 -2.62
C ALA A 121 2.89 -17.50 -3.90
N GLY A 122 2.04 -17.43 -4.92
CA GLY A 122 2.20 -16.59 -6.11
C GLY A 122 1.52 -15.24 -5.97
N SER A 123 1.64 -14.41 -7.00
CA SER A 123 1.02 -13.09 -7.06
C SER A 123 0.64 -12.72 -8.49
N GLN A 124 -0.29 -11.79 -8.65
CA GLN A 124 -0.58 -11.16 -9.92
C GLN A 124 -0.59 -9.64 -9.73
N TRP A 125 0.09 -8.93 -10.62
CA TRP A 125 0.00 -7.48 -10.72
C TRP A 125 -0.74 -7.12 -12.00
N MET A 126 -1.90 -6.49 -11.88
CA MET A 126 -2.72 -6.03 -13.00
C MET A 126 -2.79 -4.52 -13.01
N THR A 127 -2.42 -3.91 -14.09
CA THR A 127 -2.72 -2.50 -14.38
C THR A 127 -4.05 -2.44 -15.12
N ALA A 128 -5.10 -1.89 -14.49
CA ALA A 128 -6.39 -1.72 -15.16
C ALA A 128 -6.36 -0.58 -16.18
N GLY A 129 -5.61 0.48 -15.90
CA GLY A 129 -5.40 1.60 -16.81
C GLY A 129 -6.72 2.18 -17.34
N ARG A 130 -6.85 2.29 -18.67
CA ARG A 130 -8.03 2.83 -19.33
C ARG A 130 -9.31 2.00 -19.15
N GLY A 131 -9.17 0.72 -18.78
CA GLY A 131 -10.30 -0.15 -18.46
C GLY A 131 -10.04 -1.61 -18.79
N ILE A 132 -10.51 -2.47 -17.92
CA ILE A 132 -10.50 -3.92 -18.07
C ILE A 132 -11.76 -4.48 -17.43
N ILE A 133 -12.29 -5.57 -17.95
CA ILE A 133 -13.32 -6.39 -17.31
C ILE A 133 -12.68 -7.73 -17.03
N HIS A 134 -12.69 -8.18 -15.79
CA HIS A 134 -12.07 -9.43 -15.41
C HIS A 134 -12.87 -10.20 -14.35
N SER A 135 -12.51 -11.45 -14.20
CA SER A 135 -13.01 -12.32 -13.12
C SER A 135 -11.87 -12.99 -12.40
N GLU A 136 -12.06 -13.22 -11.10
CA GLU A 136 -11.13 -13.92 -10.21
C GLU A 136 -11.91 -15.03 -9.50
N MET A 137 -11.71 -16.26 -9.93
CA MET A 137 -12.49 -17.41 -9.45
C MET A 137 -11.58 -18.40 -8.72
N PRO A 138 -11.94 -18.83 -7.50
CA PRO A 138 -11.25 -19.92 -6.83
C PRO A 138 -11.19 -21.17 -7.72
N GLU A 139 -10.01 -21.79 -7.83
CA GLU A 139 -9.83 -23.03 -8.58
C GLU A 139 -9.52 -24.20 -7.65
N GLN A 140 -10.36 -24.34 -6.63
CA GLN A 140 -10.35 -25.42 -5.65
C GLN A 140 -11.76 -25.63 -5.10
N GLU A 141 -12.09 -26.85 -4.74
CA GLU A 141 -13.40 -27.22 -4.17
C GLU A 141 -13.41 -27.16 -2.64
N ARG A 142 -12.25 -27.26 -2.01
CA ARG A 142 -12.05 -27.32 -0.56
C ARG A 142 -10.62 -26.94 -0.18
N GLY A 143 -10.40 -26.72 1.09
CA GLY A 143 -9.11 -26.33 1.66
C GLY A 143 -9.00 -24.85 1.92
N LEU A 144 -7.89 -24.43 2.49
CA LEU A 144 -7.65 -23.03 2.80
C LEU A 144 -7.52 -22.20 1.53
N MET A 145 -8.29 -21.11 1.48
CA MET A 145 -8.14 -20.01 0.54
C MET A 145 -7.68 -18.80 1.33
N SER A 146 -6.47 -18.32 1.11
CA SER A 146 -5.91 -17.20 1.84
C SER A 146 -5.05 -16.32 0.96
N GLY A 147 -5.22 -15.01 1.11
CA GLY A 147 -4.45 -14.02 0.35
C GLY A 147 -4.94 -12.59 0.56
N PHE A 148 -4.37 -11.71 -0.24
CA PHE A 148 -4.67 -10.29 -0.21
C PHE A 148 -5.06 -9.78 -1.58
N GLN A 149 -5.98 -8.81 -1.59
CA GLN A 149 -6.25 -7.95 -2.74
C GLN A 149 -5.85 -6.53 -2.35
N LEU A 150 -4.81 -6.00 -2.98
CA LEU A 150 -4.31 -4.65 -2.77
C LEU A 150 -4.60 -3.80 -4.00
N TRP A 151 -5.20 -2.63 -3.83
CA TRP A 151 -5.37 -1.65 -4.89
C TRP A 151 -4.35 -0.54 -4.75
N VAL A 152 -3.62 -0.26 -5.84
CA VAL A 152 -2.59 0.77 -5.91
C VAL A 152 -3.00 1.81 -6.95
N ASN A 153 -3.00 3.08 -6.57
CA ASN A 153 -3.44 4.16 -7.45
C ASN A 153 -2.43 4.42 -8.57
N LEU A 154 -2.93 4.90 -9.71
CA LEU A 154 -2.12 5.44 -10.80
C LEU A 154 -2.16 6.96 -10.77
N PRO A 155 -1.05 7.65 -11.14
CA PRO A 155 -1.07 9.09 -11.35
C PRO A 155 -1.98 9.46 -12.52
N ALA A 156 -2.53 10.66 -12.50
CA ALA A 156 -3.48 11.15 -13.51
C ALA A 156 -3.02 10.88 -14.95
N ARG A 157 -1.73 11.13 -15.24
CA ARG A 157 -1.13 10.92 -16.56
C ARG A 157 -1.13 9.46 -17.05
N GLU A 158 -1.29 8.49 -16.14
CA GLU A 158 -1.24 7.06 -16.45
C GLU A 158 -2.57 6.32 -16.21
N LYS A 159 -3.59 7.02 -15.71
CA LYS A 159 -4.90 6.38 -15.45
C LYS A 159 -5.58 5.80 -16.69
N LEU A 160 -5.23 6.29 -17.88
CA LEU A 160 -5.74 5.80 -19.16
C LEU A 160 -4.70 5.02 -19.98
N CYS A 161 -3.62 4.54 -19.36
CA CYS A 161 -2.65 3.67 -20.03
C CYS A 161 -3.30 2.34 -20.46
N ALA A 162 -2.61 1.60 -21.32
CA ALA A 162 -3.07 0.27 -21.73
C ALA A 162 -3.10 -0.70 -20.52
N PRO A 163 -4.13 -1.56 -20.42
CA PRO A 163 -4.13 -2.65 -19.44
C PRO A 163 -2.91 -3.56 -19.62
N HIS A 164 -2.41 -4.04 -18.48
CA HIS A 164 -1.23 -4.89 -18.46
C HIS A 164 -1.27 -5.86 -17.28
N TYR A 165 -0.81 -7.09 -17.49
CA TYR A 165 -0.70 -8.13 -16.47
C TYR A 165 0.72 -8.63 -16.30
N GLN A 166 1.02 -9.03 -15.06
CA GLN A 166 2.22 -9.75 -14.72
C GLN A 166 1.86 -10.87 -13.73
N ASP A 167 1.77 -12.11 -14.23
CA ASP A 167 1.55 -13.30 -13.41
C ASP A 167 2.89 -13.78 -12.85
N LEU A 168 2.95 -13.91 -11.56
CA LEU A 168 4.14 -14.22 -10.80
C LEU A 168 3.91 -15.53 -10.04
N GLN A 169 4.31 -16.64 -10.65
CA GLN A 169 4.33 -17.92 -9.98
C GLN A 169 5.34 -17.93 -8.82
N PRO A 170 5.21 -18.82 -7.82
CA PRO A 170 6.08 -18.82 -6.65
C PRO A 170 7.58 -18.84 -6.96
N ASP A 171 7.99 -19.56 -8.00
CA ASP A 171 9.38 -19.69 -8.46
C ASP A 171 9.92 -18.42 -9.16
N ARG A 172 9.04 -17.47 -9.48
CA ARG A 172 9.40 -16.18 -10.10
C ARG A 172 9.56 -15.07 -9.07
N LEU A 173 9.14 -15.30 -7.83
CA LEU A 173 9.28 -14.35 -6.75
C LEU A 173 10.66 -14.47 -6.10
N SER A 174 11.27 -13.34 -5.78
CA SER A 174 12.55 -13.31 -5.09
C SER A 174 12.35 -13.61 -3.60
N GLU A 175 13.08 -14.57 -3.09
CA GLU A 175 12.98 -15.00 -1.69
C GLU A 175 14.37 -15.01 -1.01
N ALA A 176 14.41 -14.60 0.25
CA ALA A 176 15.60 -14.74 1.10
C ALA A 176 15.26 -15.35 2.45
N LYS A 177 16.10 -16.28 2.88
CA LYS A 177 16.10 -16.84 4.23
C LYS A 177 16.68 -15.84 5.21
N LEU A 178 16.01 -15.62 6.33
CA LEU A 178 16.42 -14.68 7.36
C LEU A 178 17.03 -15.37 8.57
N SER A 179 16.63 -16.62 8.85
CA SER A 179 17.15 -17.38 9.96
C SER A 179 17.24 -18.88 9.67
N ALA A 180 17.97 -19.61 10.50
CA ALA A 180 18.07 -21.07 10.43
C ALA A 180 16.75 -21.76 10.78
N ALA A 181 15.89 -21.12 11.56
CA ALA A 181 14.55 -21.61 11.93
C ALA A 181 13.53 -21.58 10.78
N GLY A 182 13.87 -20.91 9.66
CA GLY A 182 13.00 -20.87 8.48
C GLY A 182 12.28 -19.53 8.26
N SER A 183 12.60 -18.51 9.08
CA SER A 183 12.13 -17.15 8.79
C SER A 183 12.58 -16.72 7.40
N HIS A 184 11.68 -16.14 6.61
CA HIS A 184 11.96 -15.72 5.24
C HIS A 184 11.15 -14.52 4.80
N VAL A 185 11.66 -13.81 3.81
CA VAL A 185 10.97 -12.74 3.09
C VAL A 185 10.77 -13.16 1.64
N ARG A 186 9.57 -12.87 1.10
CA ARG A 186 9.26 -13.05 -0.32
C ARG A 186 8.88 -11.71 -0.93
N LEU A 187 9.69 -11.23 -1.87
CA LEU A 187 9.56 -9.91 -2.48
C LEU A 187 8.79 -10.00 -3.80
N ILE A 188 7.73 -9.21 -3.91
CA ILE A 188 6.83 -9.12 -5.08
C ILE A 188 7.22 -7.92 -5.94
N ALA A 189 7.43 -6.75 -5.31
CA ALA A 189 7.74 -5.52 -6.03
C ALA A 189 8.85 -4.73 -5.35
N GLY A 190 9.62 -3.99 -6.16
CA GLY A 190 10.68 -3.11 -5.70
C GLY A 190 11.98 -3.84 -5.34
N GLY A 191 12.77 -3.25 -4.45
CA GLY A 191 14.05 -3.78 -3.99
C GLY A 191 14.14 -3.79 -2.48
N LEU A 192 14.76 -4.83 -1.94
CA LEU A 192 15.20 -4.94 -0.55
C LEU A 192 16.66 -5.39 -0.59
N GLU A 193 17.51 -4.95 0.33
CA GLU A 193 18.95 -5.24 0.45
C GLU A 193 19.42 -6.51 -0.30
N GLY A 194 19.93 -6.33 -1.53
CA GLY A 194 20.41 -7.42 -2.38
C GLY A 194 19.33 -8.25 -3.11
N LEU A 195 18.06 -8.06 -2.80
CA LEU A 195 16.92 -8.68 -3.51
C LEU A 195 16.26 -7.69 -4.46
N GLN A 196 15.86 -8.18 -5.62
CA GLN A 196 15.05 -7.42 -6.57
C GLN A 196 13.77 -8.18 -6.87
N GLY A 197 12.62 -7.53 -6.63
CA GLY A 197 11.30 -8.07 -6.99
C GLY A 197 11.11 -8.10 -8.51
N PRO A 198 10.27 -9.01 -9.01
CA PRO A 198 9.96 -9.08 -10.44
C PRO A 198 9.17 -7.86 -10.95
N VAL A 199 8.33 -7.24 -10.11
CA VAL A 199 7.60 -6.03 -10.49
C VAL A 199 8.48 -4.80 -10.27
N ARG A 200 8.74 -4.08 -11.36
CA ARG A 200 9.63 -2.88 -11.38
C ARG A 200 9.00 -1.76 -12.18
N GLU A 201 9.58 -0.57 -12.08
CA GLU A 201 9.25 0.57 -12.94
C GLU A 201 7.77 0.97 -12.89
N ARG A 202 7.15 0.85 -11.69
CA ARG A 202 5.80 1.35 -11.48
C ARG A 202 5.83 2.82 -11.03
N PRO A 203 4.81 3.63 -11.39
CA PRO A 203 4.78 5.06 -11.07
C PRO A 203 4.88 5.39 -9.59
N THR A 204 4.38 4.48 -8.74
CA THR A 204 4.37 4.61 -7.28
C THR A 204 5.63 4.03 -6.61
N GLU A 205 6.59 3.51 -7.40
CA GLU A 205 7.83 2.91 -6.89
C GLU A 205 7.58 1.94 -5.72
N PRO A 206 6.68 0.94 -5.89
CA PRO A 206 6.22 0.13 -4.78
C PRO A 206 7.33 -0.79 -4.26
N VAL A 207 7.35 -0.98 -2.94
CA VAL A 207 8.00 -2.10 -2.27
C VAL A 207 6.90 -2.94 -1.64
N LEU A 208 6.75 -4.18 -2.07
CA LEU A 208 5.71 -5.10 -1.59
C LEU A 208 6.32 -6.47 -1.32
N PHE A 209 6.15 -6.96 -0.10
CA PHE A 209 6.64 -8.27 0.30
C PHE A 209 5.80 -8.92 1.39
N THR A 210 5.87 -10.24 1.47
CA THR A 210 5.40 -11.03 2.61
C THR A 210 6.59 -11.45 3.46
N LEU A 211 6.38 -11.41 4.77
CA LEU A 211 7.37 -11.80 5.77
C LEU A 211 6.80 -12.92 6.63
N ARG A 212 7.55 -14.00 6.78
CA ARG A 212 7.26 -15.07 7.71
C ARG A 212 8.38 -15.15 8.74
N LEU A 213 8.03 -15.11 10.00
CA LEU A 213 8.93 -15.19 11.12
C LEU A 213 8.64 -16.46 11.92
N GLU A 214 9.61 -17.35 12.00
CA GLU A 214 9.53 -18.60 12.77
C GLU A 214 10.25 -18.47 14.12
N ASP A 215 11.02 -17.42 14.31
CA ASP A 215 11.76 -17.09 15.51
C ASP A 215 11.77 -15.57 15.76
N ASP A 216 12.44 -15.14 16.83
CA ASP A 216 12.55 -13.73 17.20
C ASP A 216 13.70 -12.99 16.52
N THR A 217 14.31 -13.57 15.48
CA THR A 217 15.35 -12.91 14.69
C THR A 217 14.82 -11.60 14.10
N PRO A 218 15.45 -10.45 14.37
CA PRO A 218 14.98 -9.19 13.84
C PRO A 218 15.20 -9.11 12.34
N ALA A 219 14.11 -8.85 11.61
CA ALA A 219 14.14 -8.52 10.20
C ALA A 219 14.26 -7.00 10.03
N ARG A 220 15.19 -6.55 9.18
CA ARG A 220 15.49 -5.12 8.97
C ARG A 220 15.70 -4.86 7.50
N TRP A 221 15.04 -3.79 6.98
CA TRP A 221 15.19 -3.35 5.60
C TRP A 221 15.17 -1.84 5.48
N GLU A 222 15.83 -1.34 4.45
CA GLU A 222 15.65 0.02 4.03
C GLU A 222 14.37 0.14 3.18
N VAL A 223 13.55 1.14 3.49
CA VAL A 223 12.35 1.52 2.74
C VAL A 223 12.56 2.96 2.28
N PRO A 224 12.31 3.29 0.99
CA PRO A 224 12.57 4.62 0.48
C PRO A 224 11.96 5.72 1.34
N GLU A 225 12.76 6.74 1.63
CA GLU A 225 12.32 7.91 2.39
C GLU A 225 11.21 8.65 1.63
N GLY A 226 10.20 9.13 2.33
CA GLY A 226 9.06 9.79 1.73
C GLY A 226 7.97 8.84 1.19
N HIS A 227 8.21 7.54 1.17
CA HIS A 227 7.15 6.57 0.86
C HIS A 227 6.19 6.43 2.04
N THR A 228 4.90 6.43 1.72
CA THR A 228 3.87 5.91 2.62
C THR A 228 4.11 4.42 2.80
N ALA A 229 4.05 3.94 4.04
CA ALA A 229 4.29 2.53 4.32
C ALA A 229 3.36 2.00 5.41
N PHE A 230 3.03 0.72 5.30
CA PHE A 230 2.28 0.00 6.32
C PHE A 230 2.79 -1.45 6.46
N ALA A 231 2.46 -2.06 7.60
CA ALA A 231 2.62 -3.49 7.85
C ALA A 231 1.29 -4.06 8.36
N PHE A 232 0.75 -5.06 7.68
CA PHE A 232 -0.45 -5.77 8.12
C PHE A 232 -0.05 -7.13 8.69
N VAL A 233 -0.27 -7.33 9.98
CA VAL A 233 -0.02 -8.61 10.66
C VAL A 233 -1.23 -9.50 10.44
N HIS A 234 -1.04 -10.63 9.75
CA HIS A 234 -2.14 -11.56 9.50
C HIS A 234 -2.04 -12.86 10.31
N GLU A 235 -0.89 -13.13 10.91
CA GLU A 235 -0.68 -14.26 11.83
C GLU A 235 0.24 -13.82 12.98
N GLY A 236 -0.08 -14.23 14.21
CA GLY A 236 0.77 -14.03 15.38
C GLY A 236 0.82 -12.59 15.90
N GLU A 237 1.97 -12.23 16.45
CA GLU A 237 2.21 -10.92 17.06
C GLU A 237 3.66 -10.50 16.83
N VAL A 238 3.88 -9.23 16.47
CA VAL A 238 5.21 -8.69 16.18
C VAL A 238 5.47 -7.38 16.91
N HIS A 239 6.75 -7.13 17.15
CA HIS A 239 7.26 -5.80 17.50
C HIS A 239 7.72 -5.07 16.26
N ILE A 240 7.23 -3.85 16.05
CA ILE A 240 7.59 -2.98 14.91
C ILE A 240 8.17 -1.67 15.45
N GLY A 241 9.26 -1.20 14.86
CA GLY A 241 9.88 0.08 15.16
C GLY A 241 11.24 -0.01 15.83
N PRO A 242 11.70 1.11 16.45
CA PRO A 242 13.00 1.17 17.11
C PRO A 242 13.14 0.11 18.20
N GLU A 243 14.38 -0.35 18.41
CA GLU A 243 14.64 -1.44 19.36
C GLU A 243 14.28 -1.10 20.81
N ASP A 244 14.49 0.13 21.19
CA ASP A 244 14.24 0.67 22.51
C ASP A 244 12.76 1.00 22.76
N THR A 245 11.99 1.24 21.70
CA THR A 245 10.59 1.69 21.77
C THR A 245 9.72 0.99 20.70
N PRO A 246 9.74 -0.34 20.60
CA PRO A 246 8.93 -1.05 19.62
C PRO A 246 7.46 -0.99 20.03
N ARG A 247 6.58 -0.99 19.02
CA ARG A 247 5.15 -1.17 19.24
C ARG A 247 4.74 -2.59 18.93
N THR A 248 3.98 -3.20 19.82
CA THR A 248 3.41 -4.52 19.60
C THR A 248 2.18 -4.41 18.70
N VAL A 249 2.16 -5.24 17.65
CA VAL A 249 1.06 -5.31 16.66
C VAL A 249 0.62 -6.76 16.53
N ARG A 250 -0.68 -7.02 16.64
CA ARG A 250 -1.28 -8.36 16.61
C ARG A 250 -1.94 -8.67 15.29
N ALA A 251 -2.15 -9.96 15.04
CA ALA A 251 -2.91 -10.44 13.89
C ALA A 251 -4.26 -9.71 13.76
N GLY A 252 -4.65 -9.44 12.50
CA GLY A 252 -5.83 -8.65 12.13
C GLY A 252 -5.62 -7.13 12.18
N SER A 253 -4.39 -6.65 12.48
CA SER A 253 -4.10 -5.22 12.61
C SER A 253 -3.11 -4.73 11.57
N LEU A 254 -3.39 -3.55 11.03
CA LEU A 254 -2.49 -2.77 10.19
C LEU A 254 -1.78 -1.73 11.04
N ALA A 255 -0.45 -1.69 10.96
CA ALA A 255 0.40 -0.65 11.52
C ALA A 255 0.68 0.41 10.45
N LEU A 256 0.27 1.66 10.69
CA LEU A 256 0.68 2.81 9.90
C LEU A 256 2.09 3.21 10.30
N LEU A 257 3.01 3.25 9.33
CA LEU A 257 4.41 3.52 9.58
C LEU A 257 4.74 4.99 9.30
N GLY A 258 5.40 5.61 10.27
CA GLY A 258 5.88 6.98 10.18
C GLY A 258 7.08 7.14 9.23
N PRO A 259 7.58 8.39 9.11
CA PRO A 259 8.78 8.66 8.32
C PRO A 259 10.00 7.95 8.91
N GLY A 260 10.98 7.65 8.05
CA GLY A 260 12.23 6.96 8.38
C GLY A 260 12.70 6.14 7.18
N LYS A 261 13.95 5.72 7.21
CA LYS A 261 14.55 4.91 6.13
C LYS A 261 14.50 3.42 6.43
N ARG A 262 14.45 3.03 7.70
CA ARG A 262 14.58 1.62 8.09
C ARG A 262 13.30 1.10 8.73
N LEU A 263 12.84 -0.03 8.26
CA LEU A 263 11.79 -0.83 8.88
C LEU A 263 12.44 -1.96 9.68
N ARG A 264 12.01 -2.12 10.93
CA ARG A 264 12.40 -3.23 11.79
C ARG A 264 11.17 -3.95 12.29
N ILE A 265 11.14 -5.28 12.10
CA ILE A 265 10.05 -6.16 12.55
C ILE A 265 10.70 -7.37 13.24
N ARG A 266 10.13 -7.81 14.35
CA ARG A 266 10.54 -9.01 15.08
C ARG A 266 9.31 -9.73 15.62
N ALA A 267 9.23 -11.05 15.51
CA ALA A 267 8.20 -11.82 16.20
C ALA A 267 8.37 -11.69 17.74
N THR A 268 7.29 -11.79 18.47
CA THR A 268 7.35 -11.75 19.94
C THR A 268 7.81 -13.10 20.51
N ASN A 269 6.94 -14.09 20.54
CA ASN A 269 7.25 -15.42 21.10
C ASN A 269 6.63 -16.56 20.29
N GLN A 270 6.13 -16.27 19.11
CA GLN A 270 5.42 -17.24 18.27
C GLN A 270 5.60 -16.91 16.80
N ARG A 271 5.39 -17.91 15.97
CA ARG A 271 5.32 -17.75 14.51
C ARG A 271 4.41 -16.59 14.15
N SER A 272 4.87 -15.76 13.26
CA SER A 272 4.14 -14.56 12.82
C SER A 272 4.28 -14.35 11.32
N ALA A 273 3.27 -13.75 10.70
CA ALA A 273 3.32 -13.42 9.30
C ALA A 273 2.76 -12.02 9.03
N VAL A 274 3.42 -11.30 8.12
CA VAL A 274 3.18 -9.87 7.88
C VAL A 274 3.21 -9.59 6.38
N LEU A 275 2.22 -8.85 5.88
CA LEU A 275 2.29 -8.18 4.59
C LEU A 275 2.84 -6.77 4.80
N VAL A 276 3.87 -6.40 4.06
CA VAL A 276 4.46 -5.06 4.12
C VAL A 276 4.36 -4.41 2.74
N ALA A 277 3.86 -3.18 2.71
CA ALA A 277 3.84 -2.37 1.51
C ALA A 277 4.36 -0.96 1.79
N ALA A 278 5.10 -0.44 0.82
CA ALA A 278 5.49 0.97 0.77
C ALA A 278 5.35 1.48 -0.67
N GLY A 279 5.03 2.76 -0.84
CA GLY A 279 4.88 3.37 -2.15
C GLY A 279 4.98 4.88 -2.09
N ARG A 280 5.45 5.48 -3.17
CA ARG A 280 5.51 6.94 -3.31
C ARG A 280 4.10 7.51 -3.40
N PRO A 281 3.69 8.39 -2.46
CA PRO A 281 2.38 9.01 -2.52
C PRO A 281 2.27 9.91 -3.75
N LEU A 282 1.12 9.86 -4.41
CA LEU A 282 0.85 10.63 -5.63
C LEU A 282 0.46 12.07 -5.32
N ARG A 283 -0.23 12.29 -4.16
CA ARG A 283 -0.72 13.61 -3.72
C ARG A 283 -1.66 14.25 -4.74
N GLU A 284 -2.40 13.42 -5.45
CA GLU A 284 -3.41 13.83 -6.41
C GLU A 284 -4.82 13.59 -5.86
N PRO A 285 -5.85 14.28 -6.35
CA PRO A 285 -7.22 14.01 -5.96
C PRO A 285 -7.61 12.56 -6.24
N ILE A 286 -8.35 11.96 -5.32
CA ILE A 286 -8.87 10.59 -5.46
C ILE A 286 -10.39 10.67 -5.45
N VAL A 287 -11.01 10.37 -6.59
CA VAL A 287 -12.46 10.20 -6.70
C VAL A 287 -12.73 8.74 -7.04
N GLN A 288 -13.41 8.04 -6.12
CA GLN A 288 -13.73 6.63 -6.25
C GLN A 288 -15.23 6.39 -6.22
N ARG A 289 -15.74 5.63 -7.20
CA ARG A 289 -17.09 5.08 -7.19
C ARG A 289 -17.07 3.61 -7.63
N GLY A 290 -17.32 2.73 -6.67
CA GLY A 290 -17.20 1.29 -6.91
C GLY A 290 -15.82 0.92 -7.48
N PRO A 291 -15.78 0.28 -8.66
CA PRO A 291 -14.56 -0.24 -9.27
C PRO A 291 -13.80 0.79 -10.12
N PHE A 292 -14.16 2.07 -10.06
CA PHE A 292 -13.51 3.13 -10.83
C PHE A 292 -12.84 4.14 -9.91
N VAL A 293 -11.57 4.48 -10.19
CA VAL A 293 -10.79 5.45 -9.43
C VAL A 293 -10.13 6.43 -10.38
N MET A 294 -10.61 7.67 -10.36
CA MET A 294 -10.14 8.75 -11.23
C MET A 294 -9.76 9.98 -10.39
N ASN A 295 -9.44 11.10 -11.04
CA ASN A 295 -9.10 12.33 -10.35
C ASN A 295 -10.30 13.31 -10.24
N THR A 296 -11.34 13.14 -11.06
CA THR A 296 -12.52 14.00 -11.09
C THR A 296 -13.83 13.21 -11.19
N GLU A 297 -14.92 13.82 -10.72
CA GLU A 297 -16.27 13.27 -10.89
C GLU A 297 -16.70 13.16 -12.37
N ALA A 298 -16.15 14.01 -13.24
CA ALA A 298 -16.43 13.94 -14.69
C ALA A 298 -15.84 12.67 -15.30
N GLU A 299 -14.60 12.34 -14.94
CA GLU A 299 -13.93 11.11 -15.40
C GLU A 299 -14.61 9.85 -14.86
N ILE A 300 -15.13 9.89 -13.62
CA ILE A 300 -15.93 8.78 -13.07
C ILE A 300 -17.23 8.59 -13.87
N ARG A 301 -17.94 9.69 -14.19
CA ARG A 301 -19.14 9.58 -15.03
C ARG A 301 -18.83 9.01 -16.40
N GLN A 302 -17.72 9.41 -17.01
CA GLN A 302 -17.28 8.86 -18.28
C GLN A 302 -16.97 7.36 -18.17
N ALA A 303 -16.25 6.92 -17.12
CA ALA A 303 -15.96 5.50 -16.90
C ALA A 303 -17.24 4.65 -16.78
N ILE A 304 -18.24 5.14 -16.04
CA ILE A 304 -19.54 4.47 -15.89
C ILE A 304 -20.25 4.40 -17.25
N GLN A 305 -20.27 5.49 -18.02
CA GLN A 305 -20.90 5.54 -19.34
C GLN A 305 -20.23 4.59 -20.32
N ASP A 306 -18.87 4.56 -20.35
CA ASP A 306 -18.11 3.67 -21.22
C ASP A 306 -18.39 2.19 -20.89
N TYR A 307 -18.51 1.86 -19.60
CA TYR A 307 -18.88 0.51 -19.18
C TYR A 307 -20.30 0.14 -19.61
N GLN A 308 -21.28 1.03 -19.39
CA GLN A 308 -22.69 0.81 -19.81
C GLN A 308 -22.83 0.67 -21.32
N ASN A 309 -22.00 1.36 -22.09
CA ASN A 309 -22.01 1.30 -23.55
C ASN A 309 -21.18 0.12 -24.09
N GLY A 310 -20.54 -0.69 -23.26
CA GLY A 310 -19.70 -1.81 -23.65
C GLY A 310 -18.44 -1.41 -24.40
N VAL A 311 -17.86 -0.24 -24.09
CA VAL A 311 -16.63 0.29 -24.72
C VAL A 311 -15.50 0.53 -23.74
N LEU A 312 -15.67 0.23 -22.46
CA LEU A 312 -14.68 0.49 -21.40
C LEU A 312 -13.29 -0.06 -21.71
N ASP A 313 -13.24 -1.25 -22.27
CA ASP A 313 -12.03 -2.05 -22.56
C ASP A 313 -11.59 -1.99 -24.04
N LYS A 314 -12.29 -1.19 -24.86
CA LYS A 314 -12.08 -1.10 -26.31
C LYS A 314 -11.39 0.21 -26.74
N ALA A 315 -11.27 1.17 -25.81
CA ALA A 315 -10.79 2.51 -26.12
C ALA A 315 -9.25 2.62 -26.21
#